data_cc80029a6670c3fe15061e6387975f17
#
_entry.id   cc80029a6670c3fe15061e6387975f17
#
_cell.length_a   1.000
_cell.length_b   1.000
_cell.length_c   1.000
_cell.angle_alpha   90.00
_cell.angle_beta   90.00
_cell.angle_gamma   90.00
#
_symmetry.space_group_name_H-M   'P 1'
#
loop_
_entity.id
_entity.type
_entity.pdbx_description
1 polymer ?
#
loop_
_entity_poly.entity_id
_entity_poly.type
_entity_poly.pdbx_seq_one_letter_code
_entity_poly.pdbx_strand_id
1 'polypeptide(L)'
;EKLLHYVWKHRLYEASRLLTTEGEEVEVIDAGQHNMDAGPDFFNAKVKIDGVVWAGNVEIHCDERDWYAHHHDEDEAYENTILHVVERRAESEHEIVEKYFPVRTASGKRLKTIAITVPPSLRKNYERLLKTEEYPRCHEILPSLSPLMVHSWLSSMLIERLDERARAVGDRAERLGGDWERAFFITLARNFGFGKNGDEMEQWATTLPLASIVHHRDNMFQVEAMFLGTAGLLEKGTVSHAHEAATDEYRQELLREYDY
;
A
#
# COMPACT_ATOMS: atom_id res chain seq x y z
N GLU A 1 0.08 -11.77 12.66
CA GLU A 1 0.58 -10.65 11.83
C GLU A 1 -0.39 -9.48 11.79
N LYS A 2 -1.69 -9.61 11.45
CA LYS A 2 -2.67 -8.50 11.34
C LYS A 2 -2.70 -7.57 12.55
N LEU A 3 -2.55 -8.11 13.78
CA LEU A 3 -2.45 -7.29 14.98
C LEU A 3 -1.13 -6.52 15.02
N LEU A 4 -0.02 -7.11 14.58
CA LEU A 4 1.28 -6.45 14.50
C LEU A 4 1.28 -5.32 13.47
N HIS A 5 0.67 -5.53 12.29
CA HIS A 5 0.47 -4.46 11.30
C HIS A 5 -0.30 -3.27 11.90
N TYR A 6 -1.36 -3.55 12.65
CA TYR A 6 -2.11 -2.51 13.35
C TYR A 6 -1.27 -1.78 14.41
N VAL A 7 -0.53 -2.55 15.21
CA VAL A 7 0.37 -2.00 16.25
C VAL A 7 1.48 -1.14 15.63
N TRP A 8 2.09 -1.58 14.54
CA TRP A 8 3.09 -0.83 13.79
C TRP A 8 2.53 0.46 13.20
N LYS A 9 1.46 0.34 12.43
CA LYS A 9 0.79 1.46 11.76
C LYS A 9 0.43 2.60 12.72
N HIS A 10 -0.10 2.25 13.88
CA HIS A 10 -0.57 3.21 14.89
C HIS A 10 0.46 3.46 16.00
N ARG A 11 1.66 2.91 15.91
CA ARG A 11 2.75 3.05 16.88
C ARG A 11 2.33 2.70 18.30
N LEU A 12 1.54 1.63 18.45
CA LEU A 12 0.98 1.18 19.73
C LEU A 12 1.87 0.18 20.47
N TYR A 13 3.09 0.00 20.04
CA TYR A 13 4.09 -0.85 20.71
C TYR A 13 4.66 -0.13 21.94
N GLU A 14 5.00 -0.91 22.96
CA GLU A 14 5.71 -0.38 24.12
C GLU A 14 7.16 -0.10 23.73
N ALA A 15 7.51 1.18 23.67
CA ALA A 15 8.89 1.57 23.36
C ALA A 15 9.26 2.84 24.14
N SER A 16 9.97 2.63 25.24
CA SER A 16 10.82 3.71 25.77
C SER A 16 12.06 3.94 24.86
N ARG A 17 12.49 2.90 24.14
CA ARG A 17 13.61 2.94 23.20
C ARG A 17 13.54 1.72 22.27
N LEU A 18 13.45 1.98 20.95
CA LEU A 18 13.57 0.91 19.97
C LEU A 18 15.04 0.72 19.62
N LEU A 19 15.50 -0.54 19.64
CA LEU A 19 16.84 -0.92 19.23
C LEU A 19 16.76 -2.02 18.18
N THR A 20 17.70 -1.98 17.22
CA THR A 20 17.93 -3.12 16.34
C THR A 20 18.50 -4.30 17.13
N THR A 21 18.47 -5.48 16.55
CA THR A 21 19.15 -6.68 17.10
C THR A 21 20.67 -6.50 17.25
N GLU A 22 21.23 -5.46 16.62
CA GLU A 22 22.64 -5.08 16.71
C GLU A 22 22.88 -3.96 17.73
N GLY A 23 21.82 -3.46 18.40
CA GLY A 23 21.89 -2.42 19.43
C GLY A 23 21.84 -0.99 18.92
N GLU A 24 21.61 -0.78 17.64
CA GLU A 24 21.44 0.56 17.04
C GLU A 24 20.09 1.17 17.41
N GLU A 25 20.07 2.47 17.69
CA GLU A 25 18.84 3.18 18.05
C GLU A 25 17.95 3.42 16.83
N VAL A 26 16.65 3.15 16.99
CA VAL A 26 15.66 3.30 15.92
C VAL A 26 14.57 4.28 16.30
N GLU A 27 14.33 5.27 15.44
CA GLU A 27 13.22 6.21 15.52
C GLU A 27 12.34 6.06 14.28
N VAL A 28 11.05 5.77 14.47
CA VAL A 28 10.10 5.66 13.36
C VAL A 28 9.54 7.04 13.04
N ILE A 29 10.01 7.64 11.95
CA ILE A 29 9.53 8.95 11.46
C ILE A 29 8.18 8.78 10.79
N ASP A 30 8.06 7.80 9.87
CA ASP A 30 6.84 7.42 9.17
C ASP A 30 6.75 5.90 9.10
N ALA A 31 5.62 5.34 9.53
CA ALA A 31 5.40 3.90 9.50
C ALA A 31 5.22 3.35 8.07
N GLY A 32 4.96 4.21 7.10
CA GLY A 32 4.69 3.85 5.72
C GLY A 32 3.21 3.59 5.42
N GLN A 33 2.94 3.32 4.17
CA GLN A 33 1.60 2.99 3.66
C GLN A 33 1.39 1.48 3.76
N HIS A 34 0.35 1.08 4.50
CA HIS A 34 0.00 -0.33 4.67
C HIS A 34 -0.42 -0.94 3.33
N ASN A 35 0.30 -1.96 2.92
CA ASN A 35 -0.01 -2.79 1.76
C ASN A 35 -0.95 -3.93 2.18
N MET A 36 -1.94 -4.21 1.35
CA MET A 36 -2.88 -5.34 1.52
C MET A 36 -2.79 -6.36 0.38
N ASP A 37 -1.85 -6.14 -0.53
CA ASP A 37 -1.58 -6.96 -1.71
C ASP A 37 -0.23 -7.67 -1.58
N ALA A 38 0.27 -8.28 -2.65
CA ALA A 38 1.59 -8.92 -2.67
C ALA A 38 2.73 -7.91 -2.47
N GLY A 39 3.83 -8.36 -1.90
CA GLY A 39 5.01 -7.56 -1.60
C GLY A 39 5.05 -7.09 -0.14
N PRO A 40 6.00 -6.22 0.21
CA PRO A 40 6.21 -5.76 1.59
C PRO A 40 4.97 -5.15 2.25
N ASP A 41 4.80 -5.38 3.54
CA ASP A 41 3.64 -4.96 4.34
C ASP A 41 3.42 -3.46 4.39
N PHE A 42 4.49 -2.68 4.36
CA PHE A 42 4.43 -1.22 4.36
C PHE A 42 5.40 -0.63 3.34
N PHE A 43 4.86 0.20 2.45
CA PHE A 43 5.64 0.96 1.46
C PHE A 43 6.04 2.34 1.97
N ASN A 44 7.19 2.83 1.48
CA ASN A 44 7.64 4.20 1.68
C ASN A 44 7.73 4.64 3.16
N ALA A 45 8.06 3.73 4.06
CA ALA A 45 8.36 4.05 5.44
C ALA A 45 9.63 4.90 5.55
N LYS A 46 9.73 5.70 6.61
CA LYS A 46 10.92 6.48 6.96
C LYS A 46 11.31 6.16 8.39
N VAL A 47 12.51 5.64 8.56
CA VAL A 47 13.08 5.31 9.88
C VAL A 47 14.46 5.92 9.99
N LYS A 48 14.81 6.33 11.20
CA LYS A 48 16.15 6.81 11.51
C LYS A 48 16.84 5.73 12.35
N ILE A 49 17.94 5.21 11.85
CA ILE A 49 18.73 4.17 12.50
C ILE A 49 20.11 4.75 12.78
N ASP A 50 20.49 4.77 14.05
CA ASP A 50 21.77 5.32 14.52
C ASP A 50 22.09 6.70 13.93
N GLY A 51 21.08 7.58 13.88
CA GLY A 51 21.18 8.94 13.35
C GLY A 51 21.01 9.10 11.84
N VAL A 52 21.02 8.00 11.06
CA VAL A 52 20.85 8.03 9.60
C VAL A 52 19.41 7.75 9.22
N VAL A 53 18.84 8.61 8.37
CA VAL A 53 17.46 8.43 7.87
C VAL A 53 17.45 7.49 6.66
N TRP A 54 16.62 6.45 6.76
CA TRP A 54 16.38 5.47 5.71
C TRP A 54 14.94 5.62 5.22
N ALA A 55 14.75 5.53 3.92
CA ALA A 55 13.43 5.47 3.28
C ALA A 55 13.33 4.17 2.45
N GLY A 56 12.23 3.44 2.60
CA GLY A 56 12.00 2.16 1.91
C GLY A 56 10.85 1.40 2.52
N ASN A 57 10.82 0.11 2.33
CA ASN A 57 9.73 -0.76 2.76
C ASN A 57 10.00 -1.39 4.13
N VAL A 58 8.93 -1.78 4.80
CA VAL A 58 8.99 -2.51 6.08
C VAL A 58 8.21 -3.80 5.94
N GLU A 59 8.80 -4.88 6.44
CA GLU A 59 8.16 -6.20 6.53
C GLU A 59 7.99 -6.60 7.98
N ILE A 60 6.87 -7.26 8.32
CA ILE A 60 6.46 -7.56 9.68
C ILE A 60 6.08 -9.05 9.82
N HIS A 61 6.75 -9.74 10.73
CA HIS A 61 6.47 -11.14 11.04
C HIS A 61 6.22 -11.39 12.52
N CYS A 62 5.60 -12.52 12.83
CA CYS A 62 5.50 -12.99 14.21
C CYS A 62 6.81 -13.58 14.72
N ASP A 63 7.60 -14.17 13.81
CA ASP A 63 8.90 -14.78 14.09
C ASP A 63 9.88 -14.39 12.98
N GLU A 64 11.15 -14.25 13.29
CA GLU A 64 12.18 -13.87 12.31
C GLU A 64 12.40 -14.92 11.22
N ARG A 65 12.10 -16.17 11.51
CA ARG A 65 12.20 -17.29 10.56
C ARG A 65 11.13 -17.26 9.48
N ASP A 66 10.06 -16.52 9.72
CA ASP A 66 8.97 -16.36 8.74
C ASP A 66 9.46 -15.67 7.46
N TRP A 67 10.52 -14.83 7.55
CA TRP A 67 11.18 -14.25 6.38
C TRP A 67 11.60 -15.31 5.35
N TYR A 68 12.27 -16.36 5.82
CA TYR A 68 12.72 -17.45 4.97
C TYR A 68 11.60 -18.45 4.65
N ALA A 69 10.67 -18.65 5.59
CA ALA A 69 9.51 -19.52 5.37
C ALA A 69 8.58 -18.99 4.26
N HIS A 70 8.55 -17.66 4.08
CA HIS A 70 7.80 -16.98 3.02
C HIS A 70 8.63 -16.72 1.76
N HIS A 71 9.89 -17.17 1.71
CA HIS A 71 10.80 -17.00 0.56
C HIS A 71 11.10 -15.54 0.18
N HIS A 72 11.08 -14.61 1.14
CA HIS A 72 11.39 -13.20 0.88
C HIS A 72 12.87 -12.97 0.58
N ASP A 73 13.73 -13.92 0.93
CA ASP A 73 15.16 -13.94 0.58
C ASP A 73 15.44 -14.30 -0.89
N GLU A 74 14.41 -14.72 -1.63
CA GLU A 74 14.49 -15.06 -3.05
C GLU A 74 13.67 -14.09 -3.94
N ASP A 75 12.87 -13.21 -3.34
CA ASP A 75 11.95 -12.31 -4.06
C ASP A 75 12.51 -10.88 -4.17
N GLU A 76 12.68 -10.40 -5.41
CA GLU A 76 13.16 -9.06 -5.73
C GLU A 76 12.23 -7.94 -5.21
N ALA A 77 10.93 -8.22 -5.00
CA ALA A 77 9.99 -7.24 -4.44
C ALA A 77 10.43 -6.73 -3.06
N TYR A 78 11.22 -7.52 -2.32
CA TYR A 78 11.70 -7.19 -0.97
C TYR A 78 13.08 -6.50 -0.94
N GLU A 79 13.72 -6.24 -2.10
CA GLU A 79 15.05 -5.60 -2.16
C GLU A 79 15.08 -4.20 -1.55
N ASN A 80 13.99 -3.45 -1.64
CA ASN A 80 13.86 -2.12 -1.06
C ASN A 80 13.42 -2.14 0.41
N THR A 81 13.38 -3.31 1.06
CA THR A 81 13.10 -3.40 2.49
C THR A 81 14.29 -2.83 3.27
N ILE A 82 13.97 -1.93 4.20
CA ILE A 82 14.95 -1.24 5.06
C ILE A 82 14.90 -1.73 6.50
N LEU A 83 13.76 -2.29 6.92
CA LEU A 83 13.54 -2.73 8.28
C LEU A 83 12.65 -3.97 8.30
N HIS A 84 13.08 -4.98 9.05
CA HIS A 84 12.29 -6.14 9.41
C HIS A 84 11.81 -5.98 10.86
N VAL A 85 10.51 -6.15 11.09
CA VAL A 85 9.89 -5.99 12.41
C VAL A 85 9.35 -7.34 12.88
N VAL A 86 9.72 -7.74 14.09
CA VAL A 86 9.25 -9.01 14.65
C VAL A 86 8.57 -8.79 16.01
N GLU A 87 7.75 -9.75 16.40
CA GLU A 87 7.12 -9.71 17.71
C GLU A 87 8.07 -10.20 18.80
N ARG A 88 8.27 -9.38 19.85
CA ARG A 88 8.91 -9.84 21.09
C ARG A 88 7.91 -10.58 21.96
N ARG A 89 8.14 -11.87 22.22
CA ARG A 89 7.35 -12.66 23.17
C ARG A 89 7.89 -12.49 24.58
N ALA A 90 6.99 -12.27 25.55
CA ALA A 90 7.35 -11.96 26.94
C ALA A 90 8.16 -13.08 27.66
N GLU A 91 8.17 -14.29 27.13
CA GLU A 91 8.88 -15.46 27.74
C GLU A 91 10.38 -15.48 27.44
N SER A 92 10.88 -14.57 26.60
CA SER A 92 12.25 -14.58 26.10
C SER A 92 13.18 -13.52 26.68
N GLU A 93 12.86 -12.92 27.84
CA GLU A 93 13.69 -11.84 28.43
C GLU A 93 15.14 -12.25 28.75
N HIS A 94 15.43 -13.53 28.85
CA HIS A 94 16.78 -14.04 29.16
C HIS A 94 17.53 -14.66 27.96
N GLU A 95 16.88 -14.80 26.76
CA GLU A 95 17.52 -15.42 25.59
C GLU A 95 17.76 -14.41 24.43
N ILE A 96 17.60 -13.13 24.67
CA ILE A 96 17.52 -12.09 23.60
C ILE A 96 18.84 -11.88 22.85
N VAL A 97 19.98 -12.31 23.39
CA VAL A 97 21.29 -11.94 22.82
C VAL A 97 21.87 -13.00 21.87
N GLU A 98 21.38 -14.23 21.85
CA GLU A 98 22.07 -15.31 21.13
C GLU A 98 21.38 -15.89 19.89
N LYS A 99 20.21 -15.41 19.45
CA LYS A 99 19.43 -16.15 18.45
C LYS A 99 18.71 -15.37 17.35
N TYR A 100 19.10 -14.15 17.07
CA TYR A 100 18.57 -13.48 15.87
C TYR A 100 19.34 -13.94 14.63
N PHE A 101 18.65 -14.66 13.75
CA PHE A 101 19.20 -15.01 12.45
C PHE A 101 19.31 -13.75 11.58
N PRO A 102 20.49 -13.50 10.97
CA PRO A 102 20.62 -12.35 10.09
C PRO A 102 19.71 -12.52 8.87
N VAL A 103 18.71 -11.68 8.76
CA VAL A 103 17.79 -11.62 7.62
C VAL A 103 18.51 -10.97 6.45
N ARG A 104 18.37 -11.56 5.24
CA ARG A 104 18.98 -11.07 3.99
C ARG A 104 17.97 -11.04 2.86
N THR A 105 18.11 -10.07 1.96
CA THR A 105 17.39 -9.98 0.70
C THR A 105 18.00 -10.89 -0.38
N ALA A 106 17.37 -11.00 -1.54
CA ALA A 106 17.84 -11.80 -2.67
C ALA A 106 19.24 -11.38 -3.16
N SER A 107 19.59 -10.10 -3.09
CA SER A 107 20.93 -9.60 -3.38
C SER A 107 21.96 -9.89 -2.26
N GLY A 108 21.54 -10.47 -1.14
CA GLY A 108 22.37 -10.73 0.03
C GLY A 108 22.56 -9.54 0.98
N LYS A 109 21.86 -8.42 0.76
CA LYS A 109 21.85 -7.26 1.65
C LYS A 109 21.30 -7.67 3.02
N ARG A 110 22.06 -7.39 4.09
CA ARG A 110 21.60 -7.65 5.46
C ARG A 110 20.58 -6.60 5.88
N LEU A 111 19.41 -7.06 6.36
CA LEU A 111 18.38 -6.18 6.89
C LEU A 111 18.57 -5.91 8.38
N LYS A 112 18.20 -4.71 8.79
CA LYS A 112 18.08 -4.37 10.21
C LYS A 112 16.77 -4.93 10.74
N THR A 113 16.82 -5.59 11.90
CA THR A 113 15.64 -6.18 12.54
C THR A 113 15.41 -5.52 13.89
N ILE A 114 14.16 -5.21 14.20
CA ILE A 114 13.71 -4.74 15.52
C ILE A 114 12.65 -5.70 16.07
N ALA A 115 12.57 -5.79 17.40
CA ALA A 115 11.51 -6.52 18.06
C ALA A 115 10.58 -5.56 18.81
N ILE A 116 9.28 -5.62 18.49
CA ILE A 116 8.25 -4.81 19.14
C ILE A 116 7.39 -5.67 20.07
N THR A 117 6.92 -5.10 21.17
CA THR A 117 6.03 -5.77 22.12
C THR A 117 4.60 -5.26 21.93
N VAL A 118 3.67 -6.19 21.74
CA VAL A 118 2.23 -5.87 21.71
C VAL A 118 1.73 -5.74 23.14
N PRO A 119 1.12 -4.59 23.52
CA PRO A 119 0.55 -4.43 24.85
C PRO A 119 -0.46 -5.55 25.18
N PRO A 120 -0.36 -6.20 26.36
CA PRO A 120 -1.24 -7.32 26.71
C PRO A 120 -2.74 -6.97 26.70
N SER A 121 -3.08 -5.73 27.05
CA SER A 121 -4.45 -5.22 26.99
C SER A 121 -4.98 -5.16 25.55
N LEU A 122 -4.14 -4.76 24.60
CA LEU A 122 -4.48 -4.69 23.19
C LEU A 122 -4.68 -6.09 22.61
N ARG A 123 -3.78 -7.02 22.92
CA ARG A 123 -3.90 -8.44 22.53
C ARG A 123 -5.21 -9.05 23.05
N LYS A 124 -5.51 -8.89 24.33
CA LYS A 124 -6.76 -9.37 24.94
C LYS A 124 -7.99 -8.78 24.27
N ASN A 125 -7.96 -7.48 23.91
CA ASN A 125 -9.04 -6.84 23.19
C ASN A 125 -9.19 -7.37 21.76
N TYR A 126 -8.10 -7.60 21.07
CA TYR A 126 -8.09 -8.18 19.72
C TYR A 126 -8.67 -9.60 19.73
N GLU A 127 -8.20 -10.48 20.64
CA GLU A 127 -8.74 -11.84 20.79
C GLU A 127 -10.24 -11.85 21.11
N ARG A 128 -10.69 -10.90 21.93
CA ARG A 128 -12.11 -10.71 22.22
C ARG A 128 -12.89 -10.27 20.99
N LEU A 129 -12.32 -9.40 20.16
CA LEU A 129 -12.93 -8.97 18.89
C LEU A 129 -13.03 -10.12 17.89
N LEU A 130 -12.03 -10.97 17.80
CA LEU A 130 -12.06 -12.16 16.92
C LEU A 130 -13.11 -13.20 17.33
N LYS A 131 -13.44 -13.26 18.62
CA LYS A 131 -14.48 -14.16 19.17
C LYS A 131 -15.90 -13.57 19.08
N THR A 132 -16.02 -12.27 18.85
CA THR A 132 -17.31 -11.60 18.65
C THR A 132 -17.69 -11.72 17.19
N GLU A 133 -18.85 -12.37 16.95
CA GLU A 133 -19.39 -12.63 15.62
C GLU A 133 -19.50 -11.38 14.73
N GLU A 134 -19.78 -11.61 13.47
CA GLU A 134 -19.92 -10.81 12.25
C GLU A 134 -20.31 -9.32 12.34
N TYR A 135 -20.70 -8.79 13.50
CA TYR A 135 -21.19 -7.42 13.64
C TYR A 135 -20.23 -6.52 14.44
N PRO A 136 -20.06 -5.25 14.03
CA PRO A 136 -19.32 -4.27 14.83
C PRO A 136 -19.98 -4.12 16.21
N ARG A 137 -19.19 -3.90 17.27
CA ARG A 137 -19.70 -3.77 18.64
C ARG A 137 -20.78 -2.69 18.83
N CYS A 138 -20.77 -1.69 17.96
CA CYS A 138 -21.78 -0.64 17.98
C CYS A 138 -23.17 -1.13 17.54
N HIS A 139 -23.29 -2.32 16.93
CA HIS A 139 -24.58 -2.80 16.43
C HIS A 139 -25.65 -2.92 17.55
N GLU A 140 -25.25 -3.29 18.77
CA GLU A 140 -26.15 -3.38 19.92
C GLU A 140 -26.67 -2.01 20.38
N ILE A 141 -25.87 -0.95 20.16
CA ILE A 141 -26.19 0.43 20.57
C ILE A 141 -27.01 1.13 19.49
N LEU A 142 -26.80 0.81 18.21
CA LEU A 142 -27.45 1.48 17.09
C LEU A 142 -28.99 1.55 17.21
N PRO A 143 -29.70 0.46 17.61
CA PRO A 143 -31.16 0.52 17.78
C PRO A 143 -31.64 1.45 18.91
N SER A 144 -30.77 1.79 19.87
CA SER A 144 -31.08 2.69 20.98
C SER A 144 -30.90 4.17 20.64
N LEU A 145 -30.25 4.48 19.50
CA LEU A 145 -30.06 5.86 19.06
C LEU A 145 -31.35 6.43 18.47
N SER A 146 -31.60 7.71 18.72
CA SER A 146 -32.76 8.35 18.09
C SER A 146 -32.59 8.39 16.56
N PRO A 147 -33.65 8.11 15.78
CA PRO A 147 -33.58 8.16 14.32
C PRO A 147 -33.10 9.52 13.80
N LEU A 148 -33.45 10.61 14.47
CA LEU A 148 -33.00 11.95 14.13
C LEU A 148 -31.48 12.10 14.26
N MET A 149 -30.89 11.55 15.33
CA MET A 149 -29.45 11.58 15.54
C MET A 149 -28.72 10.80 14.45
N VAL A 150 -29.18 9.58 14.15
CA VAL A 150 -28.58 8.75 13.09
C VAL A 150 -28.67 9.44 11.73
N HIS A 151 -29.84 9.98 11.39
CA HIS A 151 -30.05 10.68 10.13
C HIS A 151 -29.16 11.94 10.03
N SER A 152 -29.10 12.75 11.09
CA SER A 152 -28.25 13.95 11.12
C SER A 152 -26.77 13.58 10.93
N TRP A 153 -26.30 12.54 11.62
CA TRP A 153 -24.91 12.08 11.50
C TRP A 153 -24.60 11.56 10.11
N LEU A 154 -25.45 10.70 9.53
CA LEU A 154 -25.27 10.20 8.16
C LEU A 154 -25.29 11.33 7.13
N SER A 155 -26.17 12.33 7.30
CA SER A 155 -26.22 13.50 6.42
C SER A 155 -24.94 14.34 6.52
N SER A 156 -24.41 14.54 7.72
CA SER A 156 -23.14 15.26 7.92
C SER A 156 -21.98 14.54 7.25
N MET A 157 -21.87 13.23 7.42
CA MET A 157 -20.84 12.42 6.77
C MET A 157 -20.96 12.43 5.24
N LEU A 158 -22.19 12.42 4.72
CA LEU A 158 -22.41 12.51 3.27
C LEU A 158 -21.94 13.85 2.73
N ILE A 159 -22.29 14.95 3.40
CA ILE A 159 -21.87 16.30 3.00
C ILE A 159 -20.34 16.43 3.04
N GLU A 160 -19.71 15.99 4.11
CA GLU A 160 -18.25 16.00 4.26
C GLU A 160 -17.57 15.24 3.12
N ARG A 161 -18.06 14.04 2.82
CA ARG A 161 -17.55 13.22 1.73
C ARG A 161 -17.74 13.83 0.35
N LEU A 162 -18.87 14.50 0.12
CA LEU A 162 -19.13 15.22 -1.13
C LEU A 162 -18.23 16.43 -1.28
N ASP A 163 -18.03 17.18 -0.19
CA ASP A 163 -17.17 18.35 -0.16
C ASP A 163 -15.70 17.99 -0.42
N GLU A 164 -15.17 16.92 0.20
CA GLU A 164 -13.83 16.39 -0.08
C GLU A 164 -13.67 16.03 -1.57
N ARG A 165 -14.65 15.34 -2.14
CA ARG A 165 -14.60 14.95 -3.55
C ARG A 165 -14.71 16.16 -4.49
N ALA A 166 -15.56 17.12 -4.15
CA ALA A 166 -15.70 18.34 -4.93
C ALA A 166 -14.42 19.17 -4.91
N ARG A 167 -13.78 19.30 -3.75
CA ARG A 167 -12.46 19.95 -3.63
C ARG A 167 -11.40 19.23 -4.45
N ALA A 168 -11.30 17.91 -4.37
CA ALA A 168 -10.32 17.15 -5.15
C ALA A 168 -10.47 17.36 -6.67
N VAL A 169 -11.71 17.47 -7.18
CA VAL A 169 -11.97 17.78 -8.58
C VAL A 169 -11.62 19.23 -8.90
N GLY A 170 -12.00 20.17 -8.03
CA GLY A 170 -11.68 21.61 -8.17
C GLY A 170 -10.18 21.87 -8.22
N ASP A 171 -9.43 21.29 -7.25
CA ASP A 171 -7.97 21.41 -7.18
C ASP A 171 -7.29 20.82 -8.43
N ARG A 172 -7.86 19.74 -8.98
CA ARG A 172 -7.38 19.17 -10.25
C ARG A 172 -7.61 20.11 -11.42
N ALA A 173 -8.80 20.68 -11.54
CA ALA A 173 -9.12 21.65 -12.58
C ALA A 173 -8.23 22.89 -12.48
N GLU A 174 -7.98 23.40 -11.27
CA GLU A 174 -7.10 24.54 -11.04
C GLU A 174 -5.65 24.25 -11.47
N ARG A 175 -5.11 23.09 -11.11
CA ARG A 175 -3.76 22.63 -11.54
C ARG A 175 -3.65 22.50 -13.06
N LEU A 176 -4.74 22.25 -13.75
CA LEU A 176 -4.84 22.15 -15.22
C LEU A 176 -5.19 23.48 -15.89
N GLY A 177 -5.08 24.61 -15.17
CA GLY A 177 -5.37 25.94 -15.73
C GLY A 177 -6.85 26.19 -16.05
N GLY A 178 -7.76 25.48 -15.38
CA GLY A 178 -9.22 25.59 -15.61
C GLY A 178 -9.77 24.63 -16.66
N ASP A 179 -8.99 23.67 -17.13
CA ASP A 179 -9.43 22.64 -18.07
C ASP A 179 -10.30 21.59 -17.38
N TRP A 180 -11.60 21.82 -17.33
CA TRP A 180 -12.59 20.95 -16.72
C TRP A 180 -12.79 19.63 -17.47
N GLU A 181 -12.62 19.62 -18.78
CA GLU A 181 -12.75 18.39 -19.57
C GLU A 181 -11.63 17.41 -19.25
N ARG A 182 -10.41 17.90 -19.20
CA ARG A 182 -9.26 17.12 -18.78
C ARG A 182 -9.34 16.71 -17.31
N ALA A 183 -9.79 17.58 -16.43
CA ALA A 183 -10.02 17.27 -15.02
C ALA A 183 -11.06 16.16 -14.83
N PHE A 184 -12.12 16.18 -15.63
CA PHE A 184 -13.14 15.13 -15.64
C PHE A 184 -12.56 13.80 -16.12
N PHE A 185 -11.82 13.78 -17.22
CA PHE A 185 -11.20 12.57 -17.76
C PHE A 185 -10.26 11.92 -16.74
N ILE A 186 -9.37 12.70 -16.13
CA ILE A 186 -8.44 12.22 -15.11
C ILE A 186 -9.19 11.70 -13.88
N THR A 187 -10.26 12.39 -13.46
CA THR A 187 -11.10 11.95 -12.34
C THR A 187 -11.79 10.62 -12.65
N LEU A 188 -12.30 10.47 -13.88
CA LEU A 188 -12.92 9.23 -14.32
C LEU A 188 -11.91 8.08 -14.33
N ALA A 189 -10.75 8.28 -14.92
CA ALA A 189 -9.68 7.29 -14.96
C ALA A 189 -9.26 6.85 -13.54
N ARG A 190 -9.02 7.80 -12.64
CA ARG A 190 -8.72 7.51 -11.23
C ARG A 190 -9.76 6.60 -10.59
N ASN A 191 -11.06 6.84 -10.86
CA ASN A 191 -12.12 6.03 -10.28
C ASN A 191 -12.19 4.61 -10.89
N PHE A 192 -11.75 4.40 -12.14
CA PHE A 192 -11.59 3.07 -12.72
C PHE A 192 -10.49 2.25 -12.06
N GLY A 193 -9.57 2.88 -11.33
CA GLY A 193 -8.58 2.17 -10.50
C GLY A 193 -9.17 1.52 -9.25
N PHE A 194 -10.46 1.70 -8.96
CA PHE A 194 -11.22 1.05 -7.87
C PHE A 194 -10.54 1.11 -6.49
N GLY A 195 -9.83 2.19 -6.23
CA GLY A 195 -9.16 2.45 -4.96
C GLY A 195 -7.77 1.82 -4.82
N LYS A 196 -7.44 0.76 -5.53
CA LYS A 196 -6.10 0.15 -5.54
C LYS A 196 -5.16 0.86 -6.50
N ASN A 197 -5.55 0.96 -7.75
CA ASN A 197 -4.74 1.53 -8.83
C ASN A 197 -5.17 2.96 -9.16
N GLY A 198 -5.81 3.66 -8.22
CA GLY A 198 -6.34 5.01 -8.48
C GLY A 198 -5.26 6.04 -8.79
N ASP A 199 -4.13 5.99 -8.07
CA ASP A 199 -3.03 6.92 -8.26
C ASP A 199 -2.29 6.66 -9.59
N GLU A 200 -2.06 5.40 -9.93
CA GLU A 200 -1.47 4.96 -11.20
C GLU A 200 -2.36 5.35 -12.39
N MET A 201 -3.66 5.14 -12.28
CA MET A 201 -4.63 5.55 -13.30
C MET A 201 -4.72 7.07 -13.45
N GLU A 202 -4.60 7.82 -12.35
CA GLU A 202 -4.52 9.29 -12.40
C GLU A 202 -3.25 9.75 -13.10
N GLN A 203 -2.09 9.16 -12.75
CA GLN A 203 -0.81 9.48 -13.37
C GLN A 203 -0.84 9.17 -14.87
N TRP A 204 -1.29 7.98 -15.24
CA TRP A 204 -1.47 7.58 -16.62
C TRP A 204 -2.37 8.55 -17.39
N ALA A 205 -3.55 8.88 -16.88
CA ALA A 205 -4.49 9.79 -17.53
C ALA A 205 -3.94 11.23 -17.66
N THR A 206 -3.03 11.62 -16.76
CA THR A 206 -2.36 12.92 -16.81
C THR A 206 -1.34 12.99 -17.94
N THR A 207 -0.69 11.87 -18.27
CA THR A 207 0.28 11.81 -19.38
C THR A 207 -0.39 11.69 -20.74
N LEU A 208 -1.61 11.16 -20.80
CA LEU A 208 -2.33 10.92 -22.05
C LEU A 208 -3.00 12.21 -22.59
N PRO A 209 -2.67 12.65 -23.80
CA PRO A 209 -3.27 13.85 -24.37
C PRO A 209 -4.68 13.56 -24.93
N LEU A 210 -5.71 14.18 -24.36
CA LEU A 210 -7.10 14.02 -24.80
C LEU A 210 -7.31 14.34 -26.28
N ALA A 211 -6.60 15.34 -26.82
CA ALA A 211 -6.67 15.70 -28.24
C ALA A 211 -6.29 14.53 -29.16
N SER A 212 -5.29 13.73 -28.77
CA SER A 212 -4.89 12.55 -29.56
C SER A 212 -5.98 11.47 -29.53
N ILE A 213 -6.60 11.22 -28.36
CA ILE A 213 -7.70 10.27 -28.27
C ILE A 213 -8.89 10.69 -29.15
N VAL A 214 -9.26 11.97 -29.09
CA VAL A 214 -10.37 12.52 -29.91
C VAL A 214 -10.05 12.40 -31.38
N HIS A 215 -8.80 12.61 -31.80
CA HIS A 215 -8.37 12.49 -33.18
C HIS A 215 -8.49 11.06 -33.72
N HIS A 216 -8.19 10.08 -32.87
CA HIS A 216 -8.18 8.65 -33.23
C HIS A 216 -9.44 7.89 -32.79
N ARG A 217 -10.49 8.59 -32.30
CA ARG A 217 -11.69 7.99 -31.69
C ARG A 217 -12.43 6.98 -32.60
N ASP A 218 -12.28 7.09 -33.91
CA ASP A 218 -12.95 6.21 -34.88
C ASP A 218 -12.15 4.91 -35.14
N ASN A 219 -10.95 4.79 -34.56
CA ASN A 219 -10.10 3.60 -34.63
C ASN A 219 -9.76 3.10 -33.22
N MET A 220 -10.53 2.11 -32.76
CA MET A 220 -10.36 1.54 -31.42
C MET A 220 -8.97 0.94 -31.22
N PHE A 221 -8.36 0.35 -32.24
CA PHE A 221 -7.03 -0.25 -32.16
C PHE A 221 -5.95 0.81 -31.88
N GLN A 222 -6.04 1.97 -32.50
CA GLN A 222 -5.14 3.10 -32.24
C GLN A 222 -5.33 3.66 -30.82
N VAL A 223 -6.57 3.78 -30.36
CA VAL A 223 -6.88 4.20 -28.99
C VAL A 223 -6.30 3.21 -27.97
N GLU A 224 -6.46 1.92 -28.24
CA GLU A 224 -5.93 0.87 -27.36
C GLU A 224 -4.38 0.89 -27.34
N ALA A 225 -3.73 1.04 -28.50
CA ALA A 225 -2.29 1.19 -28.58
C ALA A 225 -1.77 2.39 -27.78
N MET A 226 -2.43 3.56 -27.91
CA MET A 226 -2.10 4.74 -27.11
C MET A 226 -2.29 4.50 -25.62
N PHE A 227 -3.36 3.84 -25.21
CA PHE A 227 -3.66 3.58 -23.81
C PHE A 227 -2.63 2.64 -23.17
N LEU A 228 -2.38 1.50 -23.80
CA LEU A 228 -1.46 0.50 -23.30
C LEU A 228 0.00 0.94 -23.42
N GLY A 229 0.35 1.64 -24.50
CA GLY A 229 1.69 2.18 -24.71
C GLY A 229 2.03 3.26 -23.68
N THR A 230 1.13 4.23 -23.47
CA THR A 230 1.32 5.28 -22.45
C THR A 230 1.38 4.72 -21.03
N ALA A 231 0.70 3.60 -20.77
CA ALA A 231 0.77 2.90 -19.49
C ALA A 231 2.05 2.06 -19.31
N GLY A 232 2.91 1.94 -20.35
CA GLY A 232 4.10 1.09 -20.33
C GLY A 232 3.81 -0.42 -20.39
N LEU A 233 2.56 -0.81 -20.72
CA LEU A 233 2.14 -2.22 -20.72
C LEU A 233 2.52 -2.97 -21.99
N LEU A 234 3.03 -2.28 -23.01
CA LEU A 234 3.50 -2.89 -24.28
C LEU A 234 4.97 -3.32 -24.23
N GLU A 235 5.74 -2.91 -23.23
CA GLU A 235 7.14 -3.29 -23.07
C GLU A 235 7.32 -4.75 -22.63
N LYS A 236 8.44 -5.38 -23.04
CA LYS A 236 8.76 -6.76 -22.64
C LYS A 236 9.05 -6.82 -21.14
N GLY A 237 8.40 -7.75 -20.45
CA GLY A 237 8.64 -8.02 -19.02
C GLY A 237 7.53 -7.60 -18.07
N THR A 238 6.49 -6.93 -18.56
CA THR A 238 5.36 -6.45 -17.72
C THR A 238 4.24 -7.47 -17.50
N VAL A 239 4.27 -8.62 -18.18
CA VAL A 239 3.21 -9.66 -18.08
C VAL A 239 3.80 -11.00 -17.62
N SER A 240 3.22 -11.58 -16.57
CA SER A 240 3.60 -12.88 -16.03
C SER A 240 3.31 -14.04 -17.02
N HIS A 241 4.20 -15.03 -17.03
CA HIS A 241 4.42 -16.11 -17.99
C HIS A 241 3.26 -17.06 -18.36
N ALA A 242 2.01 -16.81 -18.03
CA ALA A 242 0.96 -17.83 -18.16
C ALA A 242 0.18 -17.91 -19.50
N HIS A 243 0.32 -16.92 -20.43
CA HIS A 243 -0.44 -16.89 -21.69
C HIS A 243 0.38 -16.33 -22.89
N GLU A 244 1.58 -16.82 -23.10
CA GLU A 244 2.62 -16.10 -23.86
C GLU A 244 2.48 -16.05 -25.41
N ALA A 245 1.83 -16.95 -26.09
CA ALA A 245 1.97 -17.02 -27.57
C ALA A 245 0.98 -16.13 -28.34
N ALA A 246 -0.33 -16.19 -28.05
CA ALA A 246 -1.35 -15.40 -28.77
C ALA A 246 -1.38 -13.94 -28.33
N THR A 247 -1.01 -13.68 -27.07
CA THR A 247 -0.89 -12.34 -26.50
C THR A 247 0.31 -11.57 -27.05
N ASP A 248 1.36 -12.27 -27.46
CA ASP A 248 2.60 -11.64 -27.91
C ASP A 248 2.46 -11.03 -29.32
N GLU A 249 1.74 -11.68 -30.24
CA GLU A 249 1.52 -11.17 -31.60
C GLU A 249 0.66 -9.89 -31.58
N TYR A 250 -0.47 -9.92 -30.88
CA TYR A 250 -1.34 -8.77 -30.72
C TYR A 250 -0.64 -7.59 -30.03
N ARG A 251 0.13 -7.88 -28.98
CA ARG A 251 0.94 -6.87 -28.29
C ARG A 251 1.97 -6.23 -29.23
N GLN A 252 2.62 -7.02 -30.08
CA GLN A 252 3.59 -6.50 -31.05
C GLN A 252 2.92 -5.62 -32.13
N GLU A 253 1.69 -5.96 -32.52
CA GLU A 253 0.91 -5.12 -33.43
C GLU A 253 0.56 -3.79 -32.78
N LEU A 254 0.10 -3.78 -31.52
CA LEU A 254 -0.18 -2.58 -30.77
C LEU A 254 1.07 -1.71 -30.55
N LEU A 255 2.23 -2.33 -30.29
CA LEU A 255 3.49 -1.62 -30.13
C LEU A 255 3.91 -0.91 -31.42
N ARG A 256 3.76 -1.58 -32.58
CA ARG A 256 4.04 -0.96 -33.89
C ARG A 256 3.12 0.23 -34.16
N GLU A 257 1.84 0.12 -33.78
CA GLU A 257 0.87 1.19 -33.95
C GLU A 257 1.17 2.36 -33.00
N TYR A 258 1.66 2.08 -31.78
CA TYR A 258 2.03 3.11 -30.83
C TYR A 258 3.29 3.89 -31.22
N ASP A 259 4.25 3.22 -31.85
CA ASP A 259 5.52 3.81 -32.33
C ASP A 259 5.35 4.62 -33.62
N TYR A 260 4.21 4.50 -34.32
CA TYR A 260 3.87 5.24 -35.54
C TYR A 260 3.26 6.61 -35.24
#